data_0d28b481df4b4840b63d66d95eb8d323
#
_entry.id   0d28b481df4b4840b63d66d95eb8d323
#
_cell.length_a   1.000
_cell.length_b   1.000
_cell.length_c   1.000
_cell.angle_alpha   90.00
_cell.angle_beta   90.00
_cell.angle_gamma   90.00
#
_symmetry.space_group_name_H-M   'P 1'
#
loop_
_entity.id
_entity.type
_entity.pdbx_description
1 polymer ?
#
loop_
_entity_poly.entity_id
_entity_poly.type
_entity_poly.pdbx_seq_one_letter_code
_entity_poly.pdbx_strand_id
1 'polypeptide(L)'
;AESSGPSMAPSETFLRLHELSRKSRGAEYTDAAALPSASHLEREFGLFNPEGSGCCPTVDATGAVTCTCSGCERWSKYVAGTLGERWPTYKQYEVLTAEYVAQLARYLRGRRSEIIGDDDVGEPLRSLRVLELGAGDGRLTRHLREALDGHSVEVYATDDHSLGLARGVAHQIVVAADALDAIAAAGGASGSPVNIGSSNLPAACDVALVCWQPMGVDWTAAIRASASFQEYLLIGEVNDGICGHPRLTWGLEEDDAGDSEDDGTGEGAGRGHAMPSYVADGWTRVDVTDELGGRQICRTDERWLSGRRSRSTSFR
;
A
#
# COMPACT_ATOMS: atom_id res chain seq x y z
N ALA A 1 39.19 5.91 -18.59
CA ALA A 1 38.98 6.72 -17.40
C ALA A 1 37.51 7.18 -17.46
N GLU A 2 36.62 6.40 -16.88
CA GLU A 2 35.21 6.74 -16.73
C GLU A 2 35.08 7.67 -15.52
N SER A 3 34.57 8.88 -15.74
CA SER A 3 34.26 9.81 -14.70
C SER A 3 32.91 9.39 -14.09
N SER A 4 32.96 8.73 -12.95
CA SER A 4 31.77 8.57 -12.10
C SER A 4 31.29 9.97 -11.68
N GLY A 5 30.14 10.41 -12.21
CA GLY A 5 29.47 11.61 -11.75
C GLY A 5 29.14 11.53 -10.26
N PRO A 6 29.06 12.66 -9.54
CA PRO A 6 28.77 12.66 -8.13
C PRO A 6 27.41 12.00 -7.89
N SER A 7 27.37 10.97 -7.04
CA SER A 7 26.13 10.38 -6.51
C SER A 7 25.45 11.49 -5.72
N MET A 8 24.30 11.98 -6.20
CA MET A 8 23.47 12.93 -5.45
C MET A 8 22.93 12.23 -4.21
N ALA A 9 23.06 12.87 -3.05
CA ALA A 9 22.48 12.37 -1.82
C ALA A 9 20.95 12.22 -1.99
N PRO A 10 20.30 11.20 -1.38
CA PRO A 10 18.88 10.95 -1.52
C PRO A 10 17.98 12.16 -1.21
N SER A 11 18.42 13.01 -0.27
CA SER A 11 17.77 14.25 0.12
C SER A 11 17.68 15.29 -1.00
N GLU A 12 18.73 15.46 -1.81
CA GLU A 12 18.72 16.44 -2.91
C GLU A 12 17.82 15.99 -4.06
N THR A 13 17.85 14.70 -4.39
CA THR A 13 16.94 14.13 -5.39
C THR A 13 15.48 14.30 -4.93
N PHE A 14 15.21 14.06 -3.68
CA PHE A 14 13.89 14.23 -3.08
C PHE A 14 13.42 15.70 -3.13
N LEU A 15 14.24 16.64 -2.67
CA LEU A 15 13.93 18.08 -2.70
C LEU A 15 13.66 18.58 -4.13
N ARG A 16 14.40 18.09 -5.10
CA ARG A 16 14.20 18.42 -6.50
C ARG A 16 12.91 17.87 -7.07
N LEU A 17 12.53 16.63 -6.70
CA LEU A 17 11.25 16.02 -7.05
C LEU A 17 10.08 16.75 -6.42
N HIS A 18 10.21 17.15 -5.16
CA HIS A 18 9.25 17.94 -4.43
C HIS A 18 9.03 19.33 -5.08
N GLU A 19 10.11 20.00 -5.48
CA GLU A 19 10.04 21.30 -6.14
C GLU A 19 9.42 21.20 -7.56
N LEU A 20 9.72 20.14 -8.31
CA LEU A 20 9.12 19.88 -9.62
C LEU A 20 7.62 19.57 -9.51
N SER A 21 7.22 18.79 -8.50
CA SER A 21 5.82 18.49 -8.21
C SER A 21 5.03 19.74 -7.82
N ARG A 22 5.67 20.68 -7.11
CA ARG A 22 5.07 21.95 -6.69
C ARG A 22 4.86 22.91 -7.85
N LYS A 23 5.75 22.93 -8.83
CA LYS A 23 5.68 23.82 -10.01
C LYS A 23 4.64 23.39 -11.04
N SER A 24 4.17 22.15 -11.00
CA SER A 24 3.28 21.60 -12.03
C SER A 24 1.79 21.75 -11.76
N ARG A 25 1.37 22.40 -10.67
CA ARG A 25 -0.05 22.51 -10.29
C ARG A 25 -0.43 23.92 -9.82
N GLY A 26 -1.62 24.36 -10.27
CA GLY A 26 -2.22 25.65 -9.92
C GLY A 26 -2.55 25.79 -8.41
N ALA A 27 -2.60 27.00 -8.00
CA ALA A 27 -2.18 27.60 -6.74
C ALA A 27 -2.98 27.37 -5.45
N GLU A 28 -3.93 26.46 -5.28
CA GLU A 28 -4.69 26.39 -4.00
C GLU A 28 -4.79 25.00 -3.35
N TYR A 29 -4.55 23.96 -4.06
CA TYR A 29 -4.10 22.70 -3.46
C TYR A 29 -2.58 22.69 -3.56
N THR A 30 -2.02 23.81 -3.21
CA THR A 30 -0.65 24.23 -3.52
C THR A 30 0.40 23.53 -2.72
N ASP A 31 0.02 22.78 -1.72
CA ASP A 31 0.85 21.72 -1.18
C ASP A 31 0.34 20.37 -1.69
N ALA A 32 0.55 20.13 -2.96
CA ALA A 32 0.45 18.79 -3.53
C ALA A 32 1.42 17.78 -2.87
N ALA A 33 2.23 18.27 -1.95
CA ALA A 33 3.05 17.54 -1.00
C ALA A 33 2.34 17.33 0.35
N ALA A 34 1.42 18.20 0.75
CA ALA A 34 0.73 18.02 2.01
C ALA A 34 -0.39 17.01 1.86
N LEU A 35 -0.25 15.89 2.55
CA LEU A 35 -1.32 14.93 2.68
C LEU A 35 -2.46 15.52 3.52
N PRO A 36 -3.73 15.24 3.18
CA PRO A 36 -4.86 15.63 4.02
C PRO A 36 -4.77 14.92 5.36
N SER A 37 -5.30 15.54 6.43
CA SER A 37 -5.52 14.81 7.67
C SER A 37 -6.76 13.93 7.57
N ALA A 38 -6.77 12.80 8.28
CA ALA A 38 -7.93 11.91 8.35
C ALA A 38 -9.17 12.67 8.85
N SER A 39 -9.02 13.48 9.90
CA SER A 39 -10.10 14.28 10.46
C SER A 39 -10.65 15.34 9.49
N HIS A 40 -9.83 15.86 8.59
CA HIS A 40 -10.31 16.76 7.53
C HIS A 40 -11.21 16.01 6.55
N LEU A 41 -10.77 14.84 6.08
CA LEU A 41 -11.54 14.02 5.15
C LEU A 41 -12.85 13.53 5.78
N GLU A 42 -12.82 13.11 7.03
CA GLU A 42 -14.02 12.70 7.77
C GLU A 42 -15.06 13.82 7.83
N ARG A 43 -14.65 15.04 8.17
CA ARG A 43 -15.57 16.19 8.22
C ARG A 43 -16.06 16.62 6.84
N GLU A 44 -15.18 16.67 5.87
CA GLU A 44 -15.49 17.15 4.52
C GLU A 44 -16.46 16.25 3.78
N PHE A 45 -16.30 14.93 3.96
CA PHE A 45 -17.09 13.92 3.26
C PHE A 45 -18.11 13.21 4.17
N GLY A 46 -18.10 13.46 5.48
CA GLY A 46 -18.95 12.78 6.45
C GLY A 46 -18.67 11.29 6.54
N LEU A 47 -17.42 10.87 6.39
CA LEU A 47 -17.03 9.48 6.49
C LEU A 47 -17.30 8.94 7.90
N PHE A 48 -17.67 7.67 8.00
CA PHE A 48 -17.88 6.94 9.26
C PHE A 48 -18.98 7.53 10.18
N ASN A 49 -19.82 8.43 9.67
CA ASN A 49 -20.94 8.98 10.42
C ASN A 49 -22.27 8.78 9.66
N PRO A 50 -22.83 7.55 9.66
CA PRO A 50 -24.05 7.24 8.93
C PRO A 50 -25.27 8.03 9.42
N GLU A 51 -25.35 8.28 10.73
CA GLU A 51 -26.52 8.93 11.33
C GLU A 51 -26.62 10.43 11.00
N GLY A 52 -25.47 11.11 10.93
CA GLY A 52 -25.39 12.55 10.61
C GLY A 52 -25.31 12.85 9.13
N SER A 53 -25.21 11.85 8.27
CA SER A 53 -24.85 12.03 6.88
C SER A 53 -26.02 12.34 5.94
N GLY A 54 -27.26 12.05 6.33
CA GLY A 54 -28.40 12.06 5.42
C GLY A 54 -28.30 11.03 4.29
N CYS A 55 -27.42 10.05 4.45
CA CYS A 55 -27.20 9.00 3.48
C CYS A 55 -28.23 7.88 3.67
N CYS A 56 -28.95 7.53 2.62
CA CYS A 56 -29.93 6.43 2.61
C CYS A 56 -29.46 5.39 1.59
N PRO A 57 -28.63 4.42 1.98
CA PRO A 57 -28.19 3.37 1.08
C PRO A 57 -29.36 2.55 0.58
N THR A 58 -29.34 2.19 -0.69
CA THR A 58 -30.31 1.29 -1.31
C THR A 58 -29.60 0.04 -1.77
N VAL A 59 -30.29 -1.10 -1.64
CA VAL A 59 -29.80 -2.37 -2.16
C VAL A 59 -30.50 -2.60 -3.50
N ASP A 60 -29.73 -2.81 -4.54
CA ASP A 60 -30.30 -3.12 -5.86
C ASP A 60 -30.71 -4.59 -5.98
N ALA A 61 -31.25 -4.97 -7.14
CA ALA A 61 -31.69 -6.35 -7.40
C ALA A 61 -30.56 -7.39 -7.41
N THR A 62 -29.31 -6.95 -7.45
CA THR A 62 -28.10 -7.80 -7.40
C THR A 62 -27.52 -7.91 -6.00
N GLY A 63 -28.10 -7.24 -5.01
CA GLY A 63 -27.56 -7.14 -3.67
C GLY A 63 -26.48 -6.06 -3.52
N ALA A 64 -26.14 -5.33 -4.58
CA ALA A 64 -25.18 -4.25 -4.47
C ALA A 64 -25.77 -3.06 -3.73
N VAL A 65 -25.04 -2.58 -2.76
CA VAL A 65 -25.43 -1.43 -1.94
C VAL A 65 -24.95 -0.16 -2.62
N THR A 66 -25.85 0.77 -2.87
CA THR A 66 -25.54 2.03 -3.56
C THR A 66 -26.15 3.21 -2.82
N CYS A 67 -25.55 4.37 -2.94
CA CYS A 67 -26.10 5.63 -2.49
C CYS A 67 -25.79 6.75 -3.48
N THR A 68 -26.82 7.50 -3.84
CA THR A 68 -26.71 8.63 -4.78
C THR A 68 -26.82 10.00 -4.09
N CYS A 69 -26.73 10.06 -2.75
CA CYS A 69 -26.74 11.33 -2.05
C CYS A 69 -25.50 12.19 -2.43
N SER A 70 -25.64 13.50 -2.30
CA SER A 70 -24.58 14.45 -2.68
C SER A 70 -23.25 14.20 -1.98
N GLY A 71 -23.26 13.65 -0.77
CA GLY A 71 -22.04 13.32 -0.03
C GLY A 71 -21.31 12.13 -0.62
N CYS A 72 -22.04 11.04 -0.95
CA CYS A 72 -21.44 9.86 -1.59
C CYS A 72 -21.00 10.18 -3.03
N GLU A 73 -21.73 11.00 -3.77
CA GLU A 73 -21.33 11.47 -5.09
C GLU A 73 -20.02 12.31 -5.00
N ARG A 74 -19.92 13.20 -4.02
CA ARG A 74 -18.69 13.99 -3.81
C ARG A 74 -17.51 13.10 -3.45
N TRP A 75 -17.70 12.12 -2.56
CA TRP A 75 -16.67 11.16 -2.20
C TRP A 75 -16.20 10.34 -3.41
N SER A 76 -17.14 9.79 -4.18
CA SER A 76 -16.83 9.06 -5.41
C SER A 76 -16.00 9.90 -6.39
N LYS A 77 -16.35 11.19 -6.58
CA LYS A 77 -15.58 12.12 -7.43
C LYS A 77 -14.20 12.42 -6.84
N TYR A 78 -14.07 12.53 -5.51
CA TYR A 78 -12.80 12.74 -4.84
C TYR A 78 -11.84 11.58 -5.09
N VAL A 79 -12.26 10.35 -4.81
CA VAL A 79 -11.41 9.16 -5.01
C VAL A 79 -11.12 8.86 -6.48
N ALA A 80 -12.02 9.26 -7.37
CA ALA A 80 -11.83 9.17 -8.82
C ALA A 80 -10.90 10.28 -9.38
N GLY A 81 -10.56 11.31 -8.58
CA GLY A 81 -9.77 12.45 -9.03
C GLY A 81 -10.54 13.41 -9.95
N THR A 82 -11.86 13.49 -9.82
CA THR A 82 -12.74 14.30 -10.70
C THR A 82 -13.58 15.34 -9.96
N LEU A 83 -13.32 15.55 -8.66
CA LEU A 83 -14.12 16.47 -7.83
C LEU A 83 -13.91 17.95 -8.20
N GLY A 84 -12.85 18.29 -8.92
CA GLY A 84 -12.51 19.65 -9.36
C GLY A 84 -11.06 20.02 -9.02
N GLU A 85 -10.60 21.17 -9.53
CA GLU A 85 -9.19 21.58 -9.47
C GLU A 85 -8.64 21.78 -8.06
N ARG A 86 -9.52 22.03 -7.08
CA ARG A 86 -9.15 22.17 -5.67
C ARG A 86 -8.78 20.84 -5.00
N TRP A 87 -9.04 19.73 -5.66
CA TRP A 87 -8.91 18.37 -5.15
C TRP A 87 -7.91 17.58 -5.97
N PRO A 88 -7.39 16.46 -5.46
CA PRO A 88 -6.52 15.58 -6.25
C PRO A 88 -7.15 15.21 -7.58
N THR A 89 -6.38 15.32 -8.67
CA THR A 89 -6.82 15.01 -10.03
C THR A 89 -6.40 13.62 -10.49
N TYR A 90 -6.12 12.73 -9.56
CA TYR A 90 -5.69 11.36 -9.79
C TYR A 90 -6.60 10.38 -9.04
N LYS A 91 -6.74 9.19 -9.60
CA LYS A 91 -7.49 8.10 -8.98
C LYS A 91 -6.75 7.59 -7.75
N GLN A 92 -7.49 7.41 -6.65
CA GLN A 92 -6.97 6.91 -5.40
C GLN A 92 -7.59 5.54 -5.10
N TYR A 93 -6.78 4.59 -4.70
CA TYR A 93 -7.21 3.31 -4.14
C TYR A 93 -7.11 3.37 -2.62
N GLU A 94 -5.92 3.61 -2.10
CA GLU A 94 -5.71 4.02 -0.72
C GLU A 94 -5.68 5.54 -0.66
N VAL A 95 -6.41 6.13 0.26
CA VAL A 95 -6.43 7.57 0.48
C VAL A 95 -5.40 7.88 1.56
N LEU A 96 -4.22 8.24 1.12
CA LEU A 96 -3.11 8.54 2.03
C LEU A 96 -3.43 9.77 2.88
N THR A 97 -3.29 9.63 4.19
CA THR A 97 -3.36 10.74 5.15
C THR A 97 -2.01 10.99 5.78
N ALA A 98 -1.79 12.21 6.29
CA ALA A 98 -0.54 12.57 6.96
C ALA A 98 -0.29 11.65 8.17
N GLU A 99 -1.34 11.35 8.92
CA GLU A 99 -1.26 10.49 10.11
C GLU A 99 -0.89 9.06 9.73
N TYR A 100 -1.53 8.50 8.70
CA TYR A 100 -1.25 7.12 8.25
C TYR A 100 0.19 6.96 7.77
N VAL A 101 0.65 7.86 6.91
CA VAL A 101 2.04 7.81 6.41
C VAL A 101 3.05 7.98 7.53
N ALA A 102 2.80 8.88 8.49
CA ALA A 102 3.68 9.06 9.65
C ALA A 102 3.74 7.82 10.54
N GLN A 103 2.62 7.12 10.73
CA GLN A 103 2.59 5.86 11.50
C GLN A 103 3.29 4.73 10.76
N LEU A 104 3.06 4.58 9.44
CA LEU A 104 3.74 3.59 8.64
C LEU A 104 5.26 3.83 8.61
N ALA A 105 5.70 5.07 8.50
CA ALA A 105 7.11 5.41 8.62
C ALA A 105 7.68 5.07 10.02
N ARG A 106 6.92 5.31 11.09
CA ARG A 106 7.31 4.90 12.45
C ARG A 106 7.42 3.38 12.58
N TYR A 107 6.45 2.66 12.04
CA TYR A 107 6.48 1.19 11.99
C TYR A 107 7.76 0.68 11.30
N LEU A 108 8.06 1.17 10.10
CA LEU A 108 9.24 0.76 9.36
C LEU A 108 10.55 1.07 10.10
N ARG A 109 10.62 2.18 10.85
CA ARG A 109 11.77 2.48 11.72
C ARG A 109 11.90 1.47 12.86
N GLY A 110 10.77 1.08 13.48
CA GLY A 110 10.77 0.01 14.49
C GLY A 110 11.26 -1.31 13.90
N ARG A 111 10.78 -1.66 12.70
CA ARG A 111 11.23 -2.87 12.01
C ARG A 111 12.71 -2.84 11.65
N ARG A 112 13.27 -1.66 11.34
CA ARG A 112 14.72 -1.51 11.12
C ARG A 112 15.51 -2.00 12.33
N SER A 113 15.16 -1.59 13.55
CA SER A 113 15.83 -2.03 14.75
C SER A 113 15.69 -3.55 14.98
N GLU A 114 14.54 -4.13 14.66
CA GLU A 114 14.31 -5.56 14.84
C GLU A 114 15.02 -6.43 13.79
N ILE A 115 15.06 -5.99 12.52
CA ILE A 115 15.60 -6.76 11.38
C ILE A 115 17.12 -6.54 11.25
N ILE A 116 17.58 -5.32 11.37
CA ILE A 116 18.99 -4.95 11.16
C ILE A 116 19.76 -4.90 12.48
N GLY A 117 19.06 -4.58 13.57
CA GLY A 117 19.64 -4.34 14.88
C GLY A 117 19.80 -2.85 15.21
N ASP A 118 20.13 -2.57 16.44
CA ASP A 118 20.46 -1.22 16.90
C ASP A 118 21.93 -0.89 16.60
N ASP A 119 22.22 0.38 16.38
CA ASP A 119 23.56 0.87 16.11
C ASP A 119 24.44 0.70 17.38
N ASP A 120 24.96 -0.52 17.58
CA ASP A 120 25.95 -0.78 18.62
C ASP A 120 27.29 -0.14 18.23
N VAL A 121 27.99 0.32 19.27
CA VAL A 121 29.19 1.13 19.22
C VAL A 121 30.22 0.58 18.23
N GLY A 122 30.32 1.18 17.04
CA GLY A 122 31.48 0.96 16.22
C GLY A 122 31.35 1.05 14.70
N GLU A 123 30.30 0.52 14.11
CA GLU A 123 30.08 0.64 12.65
C GLU A 123 28.63 0.98 12.32
N PRO A 124 28.40 1.89 11.35
CA PRO A 124 27.05 2.19 10.94
C PRO A 124 26.43 0.95 10.29
N LEU A 125 25.34 0.46 10.89
CA LEU A 125 24.57 -0.63 10.31
C LEU A 125 23.95 -0.17 8.98
N ARG A 126 23.79 -1.12 8.07
CA ARG A 126 23.13 -0.84 6.79
C ARG A 126 21.68 -0.36 6.96
N SER A 127 21.18 0.35 5.98
CA SER A 127 19.76 0.73 5.93
C SER A 127 18.85 -0.50 5.79
N LEU A 128 17.66 -0.42 6.40
CA LEU A 128 16.54 -1.30 6.05
C LEU A 128 16.07 -0.95 4.64
N ARG A 129 15.93 -1.94 3.77
CA ARG A 129 15.47 -1.76 2.39
C ARG A 129 14.06 -2.28 2.21
N VAL A 130 13.19 -1.39 1.82
CA VAL A 130 11.76 -1.65 1.57
C VAL A 130 11.49 -1.55 0.08
N LEU A 131 10.84 -2.55 -0.50
CA LEU A 131 10.43 -2.58 -1.90
C LEU A 131 8.90 -2.50 -2.00
N GLU A 132 8.37 -1.40 -2.52
CA GLU A 132 6.96 -1.29 -2.87
C GLU A 132 6.73 -1.93 -4.25
N LEU A 133 5.86 -2.95 -4.29
CA LEU A 133 5.46 -3.68 -5.49
C LEU A 133 4.09 -3.16 -5.97
N GLY A 134 3.96 -2.87 -7.26
CA GLY A 134 2.74 -2.31 -7.82
C GLY A 134 2.46 -0.89 -7.31
N ALA A 135 3.50 -0.05 -7.25
CA ALA A 135 3.44 1.28 -6.63
C ALA A 135 2.57 2.30 -7.37
N GLY A 136 2.07 1.96 -8.57
CA GLY A 136 1.25 2.84 -9.38
C GLY A 136 1.99 4.12 -9.74
N ASP A 137 1.51 5.25 -9.22
CA ASP A 137 2.15 6.55 -9.42
C ASP A 137 3.25 6.89 -8.39
N GLY A 138 3.59 5.95 -7.51
CA GLY A 138 4.68 6.06 -6.54
C GLY A 138 4.43 7.04 -5.39
N ARG A 139 3.17 7.46 -5.16
CA ARG A 139 2.85 8.43 -4.11
C ARG A 139 3.20 7.94 -2.71
N LEU A 140 2.86 6.69 -2.38
CA LEU A 140 3.17 6.13 -1.07
C LEU A 140 4.68 6.12 -0.84
N THR A 141 5.46 5.57 -1.78
CA THR A 141 6.94 5.62 -1.73
C THR A 141 7.48 7.04 -1.57
N ARG A 142 6.94 8.01 -2.31
CA ARG A 142 7.38 9.41 -2.21
C ARG A 142 7.19 9.96 -0.79
N HIS A 143 6.00 9.80 -0.23
CA HIS A 143 5.71 10.30 1.11
C HIS A 143 6.43 9.52 2.21
N LEU A 144 6.65 8.22 2.01
CA LEU A 144 7.48 7.44 2.93
C LEU A 144 8.94 7.89 2.90
N ARG A 145 9.53 8.13 1.73
CA ARG A 145 10.90 8.66 1.63
C ARG A 145 11.04 10.00 2.34
N GLU A 146 10.01 10.87 2.24
CA GLU A 146 9.96 12.15 2.94
C GLU A 146 9.90 11.96 4.46
N ALA A 147 8.99 11.11 4.92
CA ALA A 147 8.81 10.84 6.35
C ALA A 147 9.97 10.06 6.99
N LEU A 148 10.78 9.39 6.17
CA LEU A 148 11.94 8.59 6.58
C LEU A 148 13.28 9.29 6.31
N ASP A 149 13.26 10.54 5.84
CA ASP A 149 14.49 11.29 5.61
C ASP A 149 15.32 11.40 6.91
N GLY A 150 16.63 11.17 6.78
CA GLY A 150 17.54 11.11 7.93
C GLY A 150 17.43 9.83 8.79
N HIS A 151 16.59 8.88 8.43
CA HIS A 151 16.50 7.57 9.05
C HIS A 151 17.12 6.49 8.15
N SER A 152 17.79 5.51 8.72
CA SER A 152 18.41 4.42 7.95
C SER A 152 17.37 3.44 7.37
N VAL A 153 16.44 3.96 6.58
CA VAL A 153 15.41 3.20 5.85
C VAL A 153 15.35 3.74 4.42
N GLU A 154 15.52 2.85 3.46
CA GLU A 154 15.47 3.16 2.02
C GLU A 154 14.21 2.52 1.42
N VAL A 155 13.42 3.28 0.66
CA VAL A 155 12.21 2.80 0.01
C VAL A 155 12.39 2.83 -1.50
N TYR A 156 12.17 1.71 -2.14
CA TYR A 156 12.20 1.51 -3.59
C TYR A 156 10.79 1.21 -4.09
N ALA A 157 10.47 1.54 -5.32
CA ALA A 157 9.16 1.33 -5.91
C ALA A 157 9.25 0.73 -7.29
N THR A 158 8.40 -0.25 -7.58
CA THR A 158 8.25 -0.86 -8.90
C THR A 158 6.79 -0.91 -9.30
N ASP A 159 6.53 -0.79 -10.60
CA ASP A 159 5.20 -0.94 -11.22
C ASP A 159 5.36 -1.29 -12.69
N ASP A 160 4.52 -2.15 -13.23
CA ASP A 160 4.54 -2.52 -14.65
C ASP A 160 3.85 -1.49 -15.56
N HIS A 161 3.24 -0.46 -14.95
CA HIS A 161 2.48 0.60 -15.61
C HIS A 161 1.26 0.12 -16.44
N SER A 162 0.86 -1.13 -16.30
CA SER A 162 -0.26 -1.73 -17.05
C SER A 162 -1.58 -1.00 -16.83
N LEU A 163 -1.79 -0.45 -15.64
CA LEU A 163 -3.00 0.32 -15.29
C LEU A 163 -2.92 1.80 -15.69
N GLY A 164 -1.83 2.26 -16.29
CA GLY A 164 -1.64 3.63 -16.71
C GLY A 164 -1.72 4.66 -15.58
N LEU A 165 -1.42 4.26 -14.35
CA LEU A 165 -1.45 5.12 -13.16
C LEU A 165 -0.23 6.03 -13.08
N ALA A 166 0.89 5.59 -13.64
CA ALA A 166 2.13 6.35 -13.65
C ALA A 166 2.01 7.59 -14.55
N ARG A 167 2.11 8.78 -13.97
CA ARG A 167 2.08 10.07 -14.69
C ARG A 167 3.09 11.05 -14.08
N GLY A 168 3.76 11.81 -14.94
CA GLY A 168 4.63 12.90 -14.50
C GLY A 168 5.82 12.43 -13.65
N VAL A 169 5.87 12.86 -12.39
CA VAL A 169 7.01 12.61 -11.49
C VAL A 169 7.19 11.13 -11.12
N ALA A 170 6.13 10.32 -11.24
CA ALA A 170 6.19 8.89 -10.93
C ALA A 170 7.27 8.16 -11.72
N HIS A 171 7.46 8.50 -12.99
CA HIS A 171 8.52 7.92 -13.83
C HIS A 171 9.95 8.12 -13.29
N GLN A 172 10.14 9.00 -12.31
CA GLN A 172 11.47 9.27 -11.74
C GLN A 172 11.74 8.47 -10.45
N ILE A 173 10.70 7.96 -9.81
CA ILE A 173 10.82 7.26 -8.53
C ILE A 173 10.38 5.80 -8.61
N VAL A 174 9.57 5.45 -9.61
CA VAL A 174 9.06 4.09 -9.84
C VAL A 174 9.84 3.46 -10.97
N VAL A 175 10.43 2.31 -10.69
CA VAL A 175 11.13 1.50 -11.70
C VAL A 175 10.09 0.69 -12.47
N ALA A 176 10.12 0.76 -13.79
CA ALA A 176 9.24 -0.03 -14.65
C ALA A 176 9.65 -1.51 -14.58
N ALA A 177 8.87 -2.32 -13.87
CA ALA A 177 9.11 -3.74 -13.71
C ALA A 177 7.83 -4.48 -13.34
N ASP A 178 7.69 -5.71 -13.84
CA ASP A 178 6.72 -6.67 -13.33
C ASP A 178 7.05 -7.03 -11.87
N ALA A 179 6.03 -7.30 -11.06
CA ALA A 179 6.22 -7.55 -9.63
C ALA A 179 7.04 -8.82 -9.36
N LEU A 180 6.83 -9.89 -10.13
CA LEU A 180 7.59 -11.14 -9.95
C LEU A 180 9.05 -10.97 -10.37
N ASP A 181 9.31 -10.22 -11.44
CA ASP A 181 10.67 -9.87 -11.87
C ASP A 181 11.37 -9.00 -10.81
N ALA A 182 10.64 -8.04 -10.22
CA ALA A 182 11.16 -7.20 -9.14
C ALA A 182 11.46 -8.00 -7.86
N ILE A 183 10.60 -8.95 -7.49
CA ILE A 183 10.84 -9.86 -6.37
C ILE A 183 12.07 -10.73 -6.63
N ALA A 184 12.19 -11.31 -7.83
CA ALA A 184 13.34 -12.13 -8.19
C ALA A 184 14.66 -11.33 -8.16
N ALA A 185 14.61 -10.07 -8.62
CA ALA A 185 15.77 -9.16 -8.62
C ALA A 185 16.20 -8.77 -7.21
N ALA A 186 15.23 -8.39 -6.37
CA ALA A 186 15.47 -7.93 -4.99
C ALA A 186 15.60 -9.08 -3.99
N GLY A 187 15.24 -10.30 -4.37
CA GLY A 187 15.29 -11.51 -3.55
C GLY A 187 16.53 -12.38 -3.76
N GLY A 188 17.44 -11.98 -4.65
CA GLY A 188 18.56 -12.80 -5.06
C GLY A 188 19.68 -12.90 -4.02
N ALA A 189 20.14 -14.13 -3.78
CA ALA A 189 21.29 -14.41 -2.91
C ALA A 189 22.64 -13.92 -3.46
N SER A 190 22.67 -13.37 -4.68
CA SER A 190 23.94 -13.09 -5.38
C SER A 190 24.63 -11.76 -5.01
N GLY A 191 24.00 -10.91 -4.23
CA GLY A 191 24.59 -9.65 -3.74
C GLY A 191 24.88 -8.59 -4.82
N SER A 192 24.62 -8.88 -6.08
CA SER A 192 24.85 -7.93 -7.18
C SER A 192 23.55 -7.24 -7.56
N PRO A 193 23.57 -5.89 -7.74
CA PRO A 193 22.40 -5.16 -8.22
C PRO A 193 21.93 -5.75 -9.55
N VAL A 194 20.65 -5.99 -9.66
CA VAL A 194 20.03 -6.44 -10.91
C VAL A 194 19.55 -5.21 -11.67
N ASN A 195 20.06 -5.05 -12.87
CA ASN A 195 19.61 -4.01 -13.78
C ASN A 195 18.26 -4.42 -14.37
N ILE A 196 17.20 -3.73 -13.95
CA ILE A 196 15.89 -3.82 -14.60
C ILE A 196 15.75 -2.56 -15.45
N GLY A 197 15.90 -2.71 -16.76
CA GLY A 197 15.90 -1.57 -17.67
C GLY A 197 17.10 -0.64 -17.42
N SER A 198 16.84 0.66 -17.26
CA SER A 198 17.86 1.69 -16.97
C SER A 198 18.03 1.98 -15.46
N SER A 199 17.38 1.24 -14.60
CA SER A 199 17.29 1.51 -13.16
C SER A 199 17.89 0.37 -12.34
N ASN A 200 18.55 0.74 -11.25
CA ASN A 200 19.14 -0.22 -10.33
C ASN A 200 18.19 -0.44 -9.15
N LEU A 201 17.66 -1.66 -9.04
CA LEU A 201 17.10 -2.14 -7.77
C LEU A 201 18.22 -2.70 -6.89
N PRO A 202 18.15 -2.57 -5.56
CA PRO A 202 19.12 -3.23 -4.69
C PRO A 202 18.99 -4.74 -4.83
N ALA A 203 20.11 -5.44 -4.76
CA ALA A 203 20.15 -6.90 -4.88
C ALA A 203 19.44 -7.65 -3.74
N ALA A 204 19.16 -6.97 -2.64
CA ALA A 204 18.42 -7.52 -1.51
C ALA A 204 17.57 -6.43 -0.85
N CYS A 205 16.28 -6.72 -0.70
CA CYS A 205 15.36 -5.95 0.13
C CYS A 205 14.91 -6.80 1.31
N ASP A 206 14.65 -6.14 2.43
CA ASP A 206 14.28 -6.77 3.69
C ASP A 206 12.77 -6.88 3.87
N VAL A 207 12.05 -5.88 3.38
CA VAL A 207 10.60 -5.77 3.51
C VAL A 207 9.97 -5.55 2.13
N ALA A 208 8.96 -6.34 1.80
CA ALA A 208 8.10 -6.07 0.66
C ALA A 208 6.84 -5.30 1.13
N LEU A 209 6.51 -4.21 0.45
CA LEU A 209 5.31 -3.42 0.70
C LEU A 209 4.38 -3.55 -0.51
N VAL A 210 3.14 -3.96 -0.29
CA VAL A 210 2.14 -4.14 -1.34
C VAL A 210 0.90 -3.36 -0.96
N CYS A 211 0.62 -2.29 -1.71
CA CYS A 211 -0.56 -1.45 -1.49
C CYS A 211 -1.55 -1.66 -2.65
N TRP A 212 -2.70 -2.24 -2.34
CA TRP A 212 -3.76 -2.55 -3.31
C TRP A 212 -3.32 -3.49 -4.44
N GLN A 213 -2.85 -4.67 -4.04
CA GLN A 213 -2.56 -5.76 -4.98
C GLN A 213 -3.77 -6.01 -5.90
N PRO A 214 -3.57 -6.19 -7.23
CA PRO A 214 -4.66 -6.45 -8.17
C PRO A 214 -5.49 -7.67 -7.76
N MET A 215 -6.82 -7.58 -7.93
CA MET A 215 -7.75 -8.65 -7.58
C MET A 215 -7.41 -9.95 -8.31
N GLY A 216 -7.44 -11.07 -7.59
CA GLY A 216 -7.16 -12.40 -8.14
C GLY A 216 -5.68 -12.71 -8.36
N VAL A 217 -4.79 -11.74 -8.14
CA VAL A 217 -3.33 -11.93 -8.25
C VAL A 217 -2.74 -12.29 -6.89
N ASP A 218 -1.73 -13.15 -6.85
CA ASP A 218 -0.94 -13.42 -5.65
C ASP A 218 0.56 -13.32 -5.92
N TRP A 219 1.22 -12.37 -5.28
CA TRP A 219 2.69 -12.21 -5.30
C TRP A 219 3.34 -12.77 -4.03
N THR A 220 2.54 -13.06 -3.00
CA THR A 220 3.07 -13.38 -1.67
C THR A 220 3.83 -14.68 -1.62
N ALA A 221 3.45 -15.67 -2.45
CA ALA A 221 4.19 -16.92 -2.58
C ALA A 221 5.63 -16.70 -3.07
N ALA A 222 5.82 -15.81 -4.06
CA ALA A 222 7.15 -15.47 -4.56
C ALA A 222 7.97 -14.67 -3.50
N ILE A 223 7.33 -13.76 -2.76
CA ILE A 223 7.98 -13.03 -1.66
C ILE A 223 8.45 -14.02 -0.61
N ARG A 224 7.61 -14.95 -0.16
CA ARG A 224 7.96 -15.97 0.85
C ARG A 224 9.05 -16.92 0.41
N ALA A 225 9.10 -17.23 -0.88
CA ALA A 225 10.15 -18.08 -1.46
C ALA A 225 11.51 -17.38 -1.59
N SER A 226 11.54 -16.06 -1.46
CA SER A 226 12.76 -15.26 -1.56
C SER A 226 13.57 -15.35 -0.27
N ALA A 227 14.89 -15.47 -0.38
CA ALA A 227 15.77 -15.57 0.78
C ALA A 227 16.04 -14.22 1.49
N SER A 228 15.72 -13.08 0.87
CA SER A 228 16.06 -11.76 1.40
C SER A 228 14.95 -11.12 2.20
N PHE A 229 13.68 -11.30 1.79
CA PHE A 229 12.57 -10.71 2.51
C PHE A 229 12.36 -11.39 3.86
N GLN A 230 12.31 -10.60 4.91
CA GLN A 230 12.04 -11.03 6.28
C GLN A 230 10.63 -10.62 6.72
N GLU A 231 9.99 -9.76 5.96
CA GLU A 231 8.62 -9.32 6.17
C GLU A 231 7.98 -8.90 4.86
N TYR A 232 6.68 -9.11 4.74
CA TYR A 232 5.88 -8.38 3.78
C TYR A 232 4.66 -7.76 4.44
N LEU A 233 4.34 -6.54 4.01
CA LEU A 233 3.25 -5.73 4.52
C LEU A 233 2.22 -5.55 3.40
N LEU A 234 1.01 -6.04 3.63
CA LEU A 234 -0.12 -5.87 2.73
C LEU A 234 -1.01 -4.74 3.22
N ILE A 235 -1.37 -3.83 2.32
CA ILE A 235 -2.26 -2.70 2.56
C ILE A 235 -3.41 -2.79 1.55
N GLY A 236 -4.64 -2.80 2.03
CA GLY A 236 -5.80 -2.83 1.16
C GLY A 236 -7.02 -3.46 1.80
N GLU A 237 -8.06 -3.61 1.01
CA GLU A 237 -9.32 -4.16 1.44
C GLU A 237 -9.26 -5.68 1.52
N VAL A 238 -9.34 -6.21 2.72
CA VAL A 238 -9.24 -7.66 3.00
C VAL A 238 -10.58 -8.35 2.77
N ASN A 239 -11.66 -7.75 3.24
CA ASN A 239 -13.00 -8.30 3.16
C ASN A 239 -13.54 -8.12 1.73
N ASP A 240 -14.31 -9.05 1.23
CA ASP A 240 -14.93 -9.07 -0.11
C ASP A 240 -13.96 -9.25 -1.31
N GLY A 241 -12.70 -9.59 -1.07
CA GLY A 241 -11.79 -10.09 -2.12
C GLY A 241 -11.38 -9.09 -3.20
N ILE A 242 -11.42 -7.77 -2.93
CA ILE A 242 -11.04 -6.75 -3.92
C ILE A 242 -9.51 -6.65 -4.09
N CYS A 243 -8.74 -6.95 -3.04
CA CYS A 243 -7.29 -6.90 -3.11
C CYS A 243 -6.68 -8.28 -3.05
N GLY A 244 -5.86 -8.63 -4.05
CA GLY A 244 -5.19 -9.92 -4.11
C GLY A 244 -6.17 -11.09 -4.24
N HIS A 245 -5.78 -12.23 -3.71
CA HIS A 245 -6.59 -13.43 -3.63
C HIS A 245 -6.90 -13.73 -2.14
N PRO A 246 -8.17 -13.83 -1.71
CA PRO A 246 -8.52 -13.92 -0.29
C PRO A 246 -7.72 -14.99 0.47
N ARG A 247 -7.69 -16.20 -0.06
CA ARG A 247 -7.00 -17.33 0.57
C ARG A 247 -5.48 -17.29 0.40
N LEU A 248 -4.98 -17.07 -0.82
CA LEU A 248 -3.55 -17.15 -1.11
C LEU A 248 -2.79 -15.95 -0.57
N THR A 249 -3.33 -14.75 -0.77
CA THR A 249 -2.69 -13.48 -0.37
C THR A 249 -2.91 -13.18 1.11
N TRP A 250 -4.17 -13.31 1.58
CA TRP A 250 -4.53 -12.89 2.94
C TRP A 250 -4.65 -14.04 3.93
N GLY A 251 -4.73 -15.28 3.44
CA GLY A 251 -4.91 -16.47 4.28
C GLY A 251 -6.29 -16.53 4.95
N LEU A 252 -7.31 -15.94 4.30
CA LEU A 252 -8.69 -16.05 4.78
C LEU A 252 -9.25 -17.43 4.46
N GLU A 253 -10.05 -17.97 5.35
CA GLU A 253 -10.79 -19.22 5.12
C GLU A 253 -12.01 -18.94 4.25
N GLU A 254 -12.48 -19.96 3.51
CA GLU A 254 -13.65 -19.82 2.62
C GLU A 254 -14.95 -19.55 3.38
N ASP A 255 -15.01 -19.88 4.67
CA ASP A 255 -16.20 -19.68 5.51
C ASP A 255 -16.38 -18.23 5.99
N ASP A 256 -15.34 -17.39 5.88
CA ASP A 256 -15.44 -15.95 6.14
C ASP A 256 -16.02 -15.17 4.94
N ALA A 257 -16.27 -15.83 3.83
CA ALA A 257 -16.77 -15.24 2.59
C ALA A 257 -18.30 -15.38 2.42
N GLY A 258 -19.04 -15.06 3.47
CA GLY A 258 -20.50 -14.84 3.42
C GLY A 258 -21.36 -16.07 3.69
N ASP A 259 -22.32 -15.87 4.56
CA ASP A 259 -23.47 -16.74 4.83
C ASP A 259 -24.16 -17.21 3.54
N SER A 260 -23.70 -18.34 2.98
CA SER A 260 -24.60 -19.14 2.16
C SER A 260 -25.54 -19.86 3.13
N GLU A 261 -26.80 -19.46 3.13
CA GLU A 261 -27.86 -20.12 3.87
C GLU A 261 -27.71 -21.65 3.72
N ASP A 262 -27.34 -22.28 4.83
CA ASP A 262 -27.30 -23.74 4.96
C ASP A 262 -28.73 -24.26 4.69
N ASP A 263 -28.94 -24.89 3.57
CA ASP A 263 -30.21 -25.53 3.21
C ASP A 263 -30.48 -26.82 4.00
N GLY A 264 -29.77 -27.03 5.09
CA GLY A 264 -30.11 -28.02 6.13
C GLY A 264 -30.05 -29.49 5.70
N THR A 265 -29.42 -29.84 4.58
CA THR A 265 -29.23 -31.24 4.18
C THR A 265 -27.85 -31.74 4.62
N GLY A 266 -27.80 -32.08 5.91
CA GLY A 266 -26.63 -32.52 6.62
C GLY A 266 -25.90 -33.73 5.99
N GLU A 267 -24.64 -33.64 6.07
CA GLU A 267 -23.67 -34.64 6.54
C GLU A 267 -22.32 -33.89 6.56
N GLY A 268 -22.06 -33.21 7.68
CA GLY A 268 -20.79 -32.54 7.93
C GLY A 268 -19.64 -33.56 8.01
N ALA A 269 -19.17 -34.00 6.88
CA ALA A 269 -17.83 -34.56 6.79
C ALA A 269 -16.88 -33.36 7.01
N GLY A 270 -16.22 -33.30 8.18
CA GLY A 270 -15.31 -32.26 8.57
C GLY A 270 -14.37 -31.91 7.43
N ARG A 271 -14.65 -30.82 6.73
CA ARG A 271 -13.70 -30.22 5.77
C ARG A 271 -12.51 -29.79 6.60
N GLY A 272 -11.46 -30.59 6.59
CA GLY A 272 -10.21 -30.22 7.22
C GLY A 272 -9.78 -28.88 6.61
N HIS A 273 -9.83 -27.82 7.41
CA HIS A 273 -9.36 -26.49 6.99
C HIS A 273 -7.91 -26.63 6.55
N ALA A 274 -7.65 -26.42 5.27
CA ALA A 274 -6.30 -26.48 4.77
C ALA A 274 -5.52 -25.32 5.37
N MET A 275 -4.37 -25.62 5.99
CA MET A 275 -3.48 -24.62 6.57
C MET A 275 -3.20 -23.50 5.58
N PRO A 276 -3.30 -22.21 5.98
CA PRO A 276 -2.95 -21.09 5.12
C PRO A 276 -1.51 -21.21 4.61
N SER A 277 -1.28 -20.85 3.35
CA SER A 277 0.02 -21.03 2.70
C SER A 277 1.16 -20.33 3.43
N TYR A 278 0.92 -19.13 3.99
CA TYR A 278 1.93 -18.41 4.76
C TYR A 278 2.36 -19.17 6.02
N VAL A 279 1.43 -19.86 6.69
CA VAL A 279 1.74 -20.70 7.88
C VAL A 279 2.58 -21.91 7.46
N ALA A 280 2.22 -22.55 6.34
CA ALA A 280 2.99 -23.69 5.79
C ALA A 280 4.43 -23.27 5.44
N ASP A 281 4.63 -22.03 5.02
CA ASP A 281 5.94 -21.46 4.71
C ASP A 281 6.67 -20.89 5.94
N GLY A 282 6.09 -21.04 7.15
CA GLY A 282 6.70 -20.63 8.42
C GLY A 282 6.50 -19.16 8.79
N TRP A 283 5.58 -18.46 8.13
CA TRP A 283 5.27 -17.05 8.39
C TRP A 283 4.10 -16.88 9.35
N THR A 284 4.10 -15.79 10.10
CA THR A 284 3.04 -15.40 11.03
C THR A 284 2.35 -14.15 10.53
N ARG A 285 1.01 -14.18 10.50
CA ARG A 285 0.17 -13.03 10.14
C ARG A 285 -0.11 -12.17 11.38
N VAL A 286 0.09 -10.87 11.27
CA VAL A 286 -0.16 -9.86 12.31
C VAL A 286 -0.95 -8.70 11.71
N ASP A 287 -2.16 -8.44 12.20
CA ASP A 287 -2.89 -7.21 11.87
C ASP A 287 -2.23 -6.04 12.58
N VAL A 288 -1.70 -5.10 11.82
CA VAL A 288 -1.01 -3.91 12.33
C VAL A 288 -1.82 -2.63 12.09
N THR A 289 -3.09 -2.75 11.71
CA THR A 289 -3.98 -1.61 11.42
C THR A 289 -4.08 -0.66 12.61
N ASP A 290 -4.27 -1.19 13.81
CA ASP A 290 -4.39 -0.38 15.02
C ASP A 290 -3.05 0.29 15.41
N GLU A 291 -1.94 -0.41 15.21
CA GLU A 291 -0.58 0.13 15.39
C GLU A 291 -0.30 1.29 14.44
N LEU A 292 -0.86 1.25 13.23
CA LEU A 292 -0.77 2.31 12.24
C LEU A 292 -1.83 3.42 12.40
N GLY A 293 -2.46 3.51 13.59
CA GLY A 293 -3.37 4.58 13.95
C GLY A 293 -4.86 4.28 13.72
N GLY A 294 -5.22 3.02 13.47
CA GLY A 294 -6.59 2.51 13.53
C GLY A 294 -7.55 2.98 12.45
N ARG A 295 -7.20 4.01 11.66
CA ARG A 295 -8.04 4.51 10.56
C ARG A 295 -7.26 4.68 9.28
N GLN A 296 -7.35 3.65 8.46
CA GLN A 296 -7.03 3.74 7.05
C GLN A 296 -8.29 4.14 6.29
N ILE A 297 -8.13 4.89 5.23
CA ILE A 297 -9.22 5.35 4.37
C ILE A 297 -8.92 4.85 2.96
N CYS A 298 -9.86 4.16 2.37
CA CYS A 298 -9.73 3.70 0.99
C CYS A 298 -10.91 4.16 0.12
N ARG A 299 -10.82 3.92 -1.16
CA ARG A 299 -11.84 4.34 -2.14
C ARG A 299 -13.22 3.74 -1.91
N THR A 300 -13.28 2.59 -1.23
CA THR A 300 -14.51 1.85 -0.93
C THR A 300 -15.08 2.20 0.43
N ASP A 301 -14.38 3.00 1.25
CA ASP A 301 -14.92 3.55 2.48
C ASP A 301 -16.03 4.54 2.15
N GLU A 302 -17.26 4.07 2.31
CA GLU A 302 -18.43 4.86 2.10
C GLU A 302 -18.95 5.40 3.44
N ARG A 303 -19.75 6.47 3.39
CA ARG A 303 -20.24 7.16 4.57
C ARG A 303 -21.04 6.26 5.52
N TRP A 304 -21.59 5.18 5.03
CA TRP A 304 -22.47 4.27 5.73
C TRP A 304 -21.96 2.82 5.80
N LEU A 305 -20.91 2.45 5.03
CA LEU A 305 -20.32 1.12 5.10
C LEU A 305 -19.29 1.05 6.22
N SER A 306 -19.58 0.22 7.22
CA SER A 306 -18.63 -0.07 8.29
C SER A 306 -17.73 -1.30 8.03
N GLY A 307 -18.07 -2.12 7.03
CA GLY A 307 -17.44 -3.42 6.80
C GLY A 307 -16.27 -3.44 5.83
N ARG A 308 -16.29 -2.53 4.84
CA ARG A 308 -15.23 -2.48 3.80
C ARG A 308 -14.17 -1.47 4.19
N ARG A 309 -13.19 -1.90 4.95
CA ARG A 309 -12.08 -1.03 5.36
C ARG A 309 -10.77 -1.57 4.85
N SER A 310 -9.92 -0.66 4.43
CA SER A 310 -8.53 -0.98 4.23
C SER A 310 -7.88 -1.38 5.55
N ARG A 311 -7.02 -2.38 5.49
CA ARG A 311 -6.22 -2.87 6.61
C ARG A 311 -4.77 -2.96 6.22
N SER A 312 -3.92 -2.90 7.22
CA SER A 312 -2.51 -3.20 7.09
C SER A 312 -2.20 -4.49 7.84
N THR A 313 -1.66 -5.46 7.13
CA THR A 313 -1.32 -6.77 7.70
C THR A 313 0.13 -7.09 7.40
N SER A 314 0.89 -7.37 8.44
CA SER A 314 2.28 -7.84 8.36
C SER A 314 2.32 -9.36 8.36
N PHE A 315 3.24 -9.91 7.58
CA PHE A 315 3.60 -11.32 7.58
C PHE A 315 5.10 -11.44 7.80
N ARG A 316 5.53 -12.17 8.84
CA ARG A 316 6.90 -12.25 9.30
C ARG A 316 7.22 -13.56 10.03
#